data_ee8aa2c3dba4ecd64d11f7d2d24e1d02
#
_entry.id   ee8aa2c3dba4ecd64d11f7d2d24e1d02
#
_cell.length_a   1.000
_cell.length_b   1.000
_cell.length_c   1.000
_cell.angle_alpha   90.00
_cell.angle_beta   90.00
_cell.angle_gamma   90.00
#
_symmetry.space_group_name_H-M   'P 1'
#
loop_
_entity.id
_entity.type
_entity.pdbx_description
1 polymer ?
#
loop_
_entity_poly.entity_id
_entity_poly.type
_entity_poly.pdbx_seq_one_letter_code
_entity_poly.pdbx_strand_id
1 'polypeptide(L)'
;MAALSLCSPLADAETFDYPWKLGIITDEVSPDLGEVLKTFYPKFQLGWAEIRNLKIDGKNKYIYKAATPEEIKDIRKQLEDAGVKFSILDTAFYKIPLPGTKTLHERATELNPSEGEFGRQMDELKRGADAAHALGTNKLRIFTFNRVADPDTIFDRIVEELHKALVVAKEQDVVLVVENEHSCNTATGTETAKLFKAVKDHRLMHNWDPGNCFEGGEEPFPKAWDMLDHKRIAHIHLKDAAGKAWKPIGAGEIDFIGQFKALKDMKYSGTMSLETHYRNAARDAYASSVESMDGLFGVLKKV
;
A
#
# COMPACT_ATOMS: atom_id res chain seq x y z
N MET A 1 42.69 25.30 -28.34
CA MET A 1 41.73 24.30 -28.87
C MET A 1 40.83 23.92 -27.71
N ALA A 2 39.59 24.43 -27.71
CA ALA A 2 38.62 24.15 -26.68
C ALA A 2 37.79 22.91 -27.10
N ALA A 3 37.80 21.88 -26.30
CA ALA A 3 36.96 20.70 -26.48
C ALA A 3 35.53 21.04 -26.05
N LEU A 4 34.62 21.15 -26.99
CA LEU A 4 33.20 21.20 -26.78
C LEU A 4 32.72 19.79 -26.34
N SER A 5 32.38 19.66 -25.07
CA SER A 5 31.62 18.51 -24.57
C SER A 5 30.22 18.61 -25.13
N LEU A 6 29.88 17.73 -26.05
CA LEU A 6 28.51 17.51 -26.51
C LEU A 6 27.76 16.75 -25.41
N CYS A 7 27.00 17.47 -24.59
CA CYS A 7 25.92 16.88 -23.85
C CYS A 7 24.87 16.43 -24.87
N SER A 8 24.72 15.12 -25.06
CA SER A 8 23.57 14.55 -25.77
C SER A 8 22.30 14.93 -24.99
N PRO A 9 21.25 15.45 -25.65
CA PRO A 9 19.98 15.65 -24.99
C PRO A 9 19.46 14.28 -24.51
N LEU A 10 19.07 14.19 -23.24
CA LEU A 10 18.25 13.11 -22.74
C LEU A 10 17.08 12.98 -23.73
N ALA A 11 16.89 11.77 -24.26
CA ALA A 11 15.74 11.46 -25.10
C ALA A 11 14.48 12.01 -24.43
N ASP A 12 13.60 12.65 -25.21
CA ASP A 12 12.36 13.25 -24.76
C ASP A 12 11.62 12.27 -23.83
N ALA A 13 11.67 12.56 -22.53
CA ALA A 13 10.87 11.84 -21.58
C ALA A 13 9.41 12.16 -21.92
N GLU A 14 8.64 11.16 -22.38
CA GLU A 14 7.20 11.33 -22.58
C GLU A 14 6.61 11.89 -21.30
N THR A 15 6.07 13.11 -21.35
CA THR A 15 5.33 13.68 -20.21
C THR A 15 4.01 12.97 -20.11
N PHE A 16 3.80 12.19 -19.03
CA PHE A 16 2.54 11.54 -18.77
C PHE A 16 1.62 12.52 -18.06
N ASP A 17 0.58 12.99 -18.73
CA ASP A 17 -0.49 13.79 -18.13
C ASP A 17 -1.57 12.84 -17.58
N TYR A 18 -1.49 12.58 -16.27
CA TYR A 18 -2.51 11.83 -15.55
C TYR A 18 -2.93 12.60 -14.28
N PRO A 19 -4.23 12.58 -13.92
CA PRO A 19 -4.74 13.42 -12.84
C PRO A 19 -4.48 12.86 -11.43
N TRP A 20 -3.85 11.68 -11.33
CA TRP A 20 -3.73 10.96 -10.05
C TRP A 20 -2.39 11.20 -9.35
N LYS A 21 -2.43 11.07 -8.03
CA LYS A 21 -1.26 11.13 -7.15
C LYS A 21 -0.60 9.74 -7.11
N LEU A 22 0.29 9.50 -8.08
CA LEU A 22 0.92 8.20 -8.29
C LEU A 22 2.27 8.10 -7.58
N GLY A 23 2.51 6.95 -6.98
CA GLY A 23 3.73 6.54 -6.32
C GLY A 23 4.01 5.05 -6.44
N ILE A 24 4.93 4.58 -5.60
CA ILE A 24 5.28 3.17 -5.47
C ILE A 24 5.62 2.89 -4.00
N ILE A 25 5.40 1.65 -3.55
CA ILE A 25 5.99 1.15 -2.30
C ILE A 25 7.49 0.99 -2.54
N THR A 26 8.31 1.83 -1.91
CA THR A 26 9.72 2.01 -2.27
C THR A 26 10.57 0.75 -2.16
N ASP A 27 10.32 -0.10 -1.17
CA ASP A 27 11.07 -1.35 -0.96
C ASP A 27 10.71 -2.47 -1.96
N GLU A 28 9.69 -2.28 -2.79
CA GLU A 28 9.45 -3.13 -3.97
C GLU A 28 10.47 -2.89 -5.09
N VAL A 29 11.12 -1.74 -5.10
CA VAL A 29 12.19 -1.37 -6.04
C VAL A 29 13.56 -1.69 -5.46
N SER A 30 13.86 -1.09 -4.31
CA SER A 30 15.09 -1.27 -3.54
C SER A 30 14.84 -0.89 -2.07
N PRO A 31 15.49 -1.56 -1.12
CA PRO A 31 15.44 -1.13 0.28
C PRO A 31 16.24 0.17 0.54
N ASP A 32 17.01 0.66 -0.43
CA ASP A 32 17.76 1.94 -0.37
C ASP A 32 16.89 3.06 -0.94
N LEU A 33 16.35 3.92 -0.05
CA LEU A 33 15.48 5.03 -0.46
C LEU A 33 16.21 6.01 -1.38
N GLY A 34 17.47 6.33 -1.10
CA GLY A 34 18.25 7.28 -1.90
C GLY A 34 18.45 6.78 -3.34
N GLU A 35 18.70 5.47 -3.51
CA GLU A 35 18.76 4.83 -4.83
C GLU A 35 17.43 4.96 -5.57
N VAL A 36 16.32 4.62 -4.91
CA VAL A 36 14.97 4.67 -5.50
C VAL A 36 14.63 6.09 -5.96
N LEU A 37 14.83 7.08 -5.08
CA LEU A 37 14.54 8.48 -5.37
C LEU A 37 15.42 9.04 -6.51
N LYS A 38 16.65 8.56 -6.63
CA LYS A 38 17.59 9.02 -7.66
C LYS A 38 17.37 8.36 -9.03
N THR A 39 16.91 7.10 -9.06
CA THR A 39 16.90 6.31 -10.31
C THR A 39 15.49 6.03 -10.81
N PHE A 40 14.55 5.65 -9.94
CA PHE A 40 13.22 5.22 -10.31
C PHE A 40 12.23 6.39 -10.44
N TYR A 41 12.23 7.30 -9.46
CA TYR A 41 11.30 8.43 -9.44
C TYR A 41 11.44 9.37 -10.64
N PRO A 42 12.66 9.82 -11.06
CA PRO A 42 12.81 10.66 -12.23
C PRO A 42 12.42 9.95 -13.53
N LYS A 43 12.70 8.63 -13.63
CA LYS A 43 12.34 7.83 -14.82
C LYS A 43 10.84 7.86 -15.11
N PHE A 44 10.01 7.82 -14.07
CA PHE A 44 8.56 7.77 -14.18
C PHE A 44 7.84 9.05 -13.72
N GLN A 45 8.60 10.09 -13.39
CA GLN A 45 8.08 11.39 -12.93
C GLN A 45 7.09 11.24 -11.74
N LEU A 46 7.40 10.32 -10.81
CA LEU A 46 6.53 10.07 -9.66
C LEU A 46 6.64 11.19 -8.64
N GLY A 47 5.50 11.61 -8.10
CA GLY A 47 5.43 12.69 -7.10
C GLY A 47 5.09 12.23 -5.68
N TRP A 48 4.82 10.94 -5.46
CA TRP A 48 4.37 10.39 -4.18
C TRP A 48 5.13 9.13 -3.82
N ALA A 49 5.39 8.92 -2.54
CA ALA A 49 6.05 7.74 -2.03
C ALA A 49 5.21 7.09 -0.94
N GLU A 50 5.23 5.77 -0.92
CA GLU A 50 4.77 4.92 0.16
C GLU A 50 5.97 4.15 0.71
N ILE A 51 6.10 4.11 2.03
CA ILE A 51 7.27 3.49 2.67
C ILE A 51 6.81 2.48 3.71
N ARG A 52 7.38 1.28 3.61
CA ARG A 52 7.18 0.15 4.51
C ARG A 52 8.48 -0.20 5.24
N ASN A 53 9.47 -0.64 4.48
CA ASN A 53 10.78 -1.04 4.96
C ASN A 53 11.88 -0.24 4.28
N LEU A 54 12.93 0.10 5.03
CA LEU A 54 14.15 0.67 4.48
C LEU A 54 15.39 0.02 5.08
N LYS A 55 16.47 0.02 4.32
CA LYS A 55 17.78 -0.37 4.81
C LYS A 55 18.48 0.85 5.41
N ILE A 56 18.55 0.90 6.74
CA ILE A 56 19.21 1.97 7.50
C ILE A 56 20.35 1.34 8.29
N ASP A 57 21.57 1.88 8.16
CA ASP A 57 22.79 1.35 8.79
C ASP A 57 23.00 -0.15 8.55
N GLY A 58 22.74 -0.59 7.31
CA GLY A 58 22.89 -1.97 6.88
C GLY A 58 21.80 -2.94 7.36
N LYS A 59 20.78 -2.47 8.09
CA LYS A 59 19.68 -3.28 8.62
C LYS A 59 18.36 -2.88 7.99
N ASN A 60 17.56 -3.89 7.61
CA ASN A 60 16.17 -3.63 7.17
C ASN A 60 15.33 -3.27 8.40
N LYS A 61 14.63 -2.13 8.32
CA LYS A 61 13.74 -1.63 9.38
C LYS A 61 12.35 -1.39 8.85
N TYR A 62 11.36 -1.93 9.53
CA TYR A 62 9.99 -1.41 9.45
C TYR A 62 9.96 -0.02 10.08
N ILE A 63 9.63 1.01 9.30
CA ILE A 63 9.81 2.41 9.71
C ILE A 63 9.02 2.71 10.99
N TYR A 64 7.75 2.35 11.06
CA TYR A 64 6.92 2.60 12.24
C TYR A 64 7.34 1.84 13.50
N LYS A 65 8.07 0.71 13.35
CA LYS A 65 8.49 -0.13 14.49
C LYS A 65 9.89 0.21 15.00
N ALA A 66 10.81 0.50 14.09
CA ALA A 66 12.24 0.41 14.39
C ALA A 66 13.04 1.66 14.00
N ALA A 67 12.49 2.62 13.27
CA ALA A 67 13.21 3.85 12.97
C ALA A 67 13.18 4.80 14.17
N THR A 68 14.33 5.47 14.38
CA THR A 68 14.43 6.54 15.39
C THR A 68 13.83 7.86 14.85
N PRO A 69 13.52 8.84 15.71
CA PRO A 69 13.08 10.15 15.26
C PRO A 69 14.05 10.83 14.28
N GLU A 70 15.35 10.67 14.50
CA GLU A 70 16.41 11.21 13.63
C GLU A 70 16.36 10.54 12.25
N GLU A 71 16.26 9.20 12.21
CA GLU A 71 16.12 8.46 10.94
C GLU A 71 14.86 8.85 10.18
N ILE A 72 13.73 9.04 10.87
CA ILE A 72 12.48 9.53 10.26
C ILE A 72 12.67 10.94 9.67
N LYS A 73 13.36 11.82 10.39
CA LYS A 73 13.70 13.16 9.90
C LYS A 73 14.57 13.11 8.64
N ASP A 74 15.55 12.19 8.59
CA ASP A 74 16.42 12.01 7.44
C ASP A 74 15.65 11.45 6.24
N ILE A 75 14.72 10.50 6.47
CA ILE A 75 13.82 9.99 5.42
C ILE A 75 12.98 11.14 4.85
N ARG A 76 12.37 11.96 5.72
CA ARG A 76 11.59 13.11 5.30
C ARG A 76 12.42 14.08 4.46
N LYS A 77 13.64 14.39 4.92
CA LYS A 77 14.55 15.26 4.18
C LYS A 77 14.87 14.71 2.78
N GLN A 78 15.16 13.42 2.66
CA GLN A 78 15.43 12.80 1.36
C GLN A 78 14.23 12.94 0.40
N LEU A 79 13.00 12.77 0.88
CA LEU A 79 11.78 12.97 0.11
C LEU A 79 11.63 14.43 -0.33
N GLU A 80 11.82 15.37 0.59
CA GLU A 80 11.73 16.82 0.33
C GLU A 80 12.79 17.26 -0.70
N ASP A 81 14.03 16.83 -0.55
CA ASP A 81 15.13 17.13 -1.48
C ASP A 81 14.84 16.57 -2.90
N ALA A 82 14.12 15.46 -3.01
CA ALA A 82 13.68 14.88 -4.27
C ALA A 82 12.36 15.48 -4.81
N GLY A 83 11.71 16.39 -4.08
CA GLY A 83 10.40 16.95 -4.45
C GLY A 83 9.25 15.93 -4.36
N VAL A 84 9.42 14.83 -3.61
CA VAL A 84 8.47 13.74 -3.46
C VAL A 84 7.66 13.90 -2.17
N LYS A 85 6.34 13.73 -2.26
CA LYS A 85 5.43 13.78 -1.11
C LYS A 85 5.20 12.39 -0.55
N PHE A 86 4.94 12.31 0.75
CA PHE A 86 4.62 11.06 1.42
C PHE A 86 3.10 10.79 1.38
N SER A 87 2.69 9.59 0.95
CA SER A 87 1.27 9.24 0.76
C SER A 87 0.63 8.66 2.01
N ILE A 88 1.16 7.54 2.46
CA ILE A 88 0.64 6.74 3.56
C ILE A 88 1.80 5.97 4.21
N LEU A 89 1.75 5.77 5.52
CA LEU A 89 2.70 4.95 6.25
C LEU A 89 2.22 3.50 6.29
N ASP A 90 3.02 2.62 5.71
CA ASP A 90 2.76 1.19 5.76
C ASP A 90 3.06 0.62 7.14
N THR A 91 2.03 0.18 7.81
CA THR A 91 2.17 -0.58 9.05
C THR A 91 1.73 -2.03 8.85
N ALA A 92 2.10 -2.91 9.77
CA ALA A 92 1.53 -4.24 9.90
C ALA A 92 0.54 -4.31 11.08
N PHE A 93 -0.04 -3.18 11.46
CA PHE A 93 -1.02 -3.13 12.55
C PHE A 93 -2.19 -4.07 12.25
N TYR A 94 -2.46 -4.99 13.16
CA TYR A 94 -3.43 -6.07 13.04
C TYR A 94 -3.15 -7.09 11.91
N LYS A 95 -1.94 -7.16 11.34
CA LYS A 95 -1.51 -8.29 10.48
C LYS A 95 -0.91 -9.42 11.33
N ILE A 96 -1.66 -9.84 12.33
CA ILE A 96 -1.35 -10.87 13.32
C ILE A 96 -2.59 -11.75 13.54
N PRO A 97 -2.50 -12.96 14.10
CA PRO A 97 -3.67 -13.70 14.53
C PRO A 97 -4.48 -12.94 15.61
N LEU A 98 -5.80 -12.94 15.50
CA LEU A 98 -6.65 -12.49 16.62
C LEU A 98 -6.55 -13.53 17.75
N PRO A 99 -6.29 -13.15 19.02
CA PRO A 99 -6.13 -14.09 20.11
C PRO A 99 -7.24 -15.15 20.21
N GLY A 100 -6.84 -16.41 20.38
CA GLY A 100 -7.77 -17.54 20.45
C GLY A 100 -8.35 -17.99 19.10
N THR A 101 -7.81 -17.54 17.97
CA THR A 101 -8.22 -18.00 16.63
C THR A 101 -7.18 -18.91 15.99
N LYS A 102 -7.64 -19.78 15.08
CA LYS A 102 -6.79 -20.60 14.23
C LYS A 102 -6.79 -20.00 12.84
N THR A 103 -5.62 -19.58 12.37
CA THR A 103 -5.47 -18.96 11.04
C THR A 103 -5.17 -19.99 9.96
N LEU A 104 -5.38 -19.60 8.68
CA LEU A 104 -5.11 -20.45 7.52
C LEU A 104 -3.62 -20.47 7.13
N HIS A 105 -2.83 -19.48 7.53
CA HIS A 105 -1.42 -19.40 7.19
C HIS A 105 -0.56 -20.16 8.19
N GLU A 106 0.24 -21.12 7.72
CA GLU A 106 1.19 -21.88 8.54
C GLU A 106 2.19 -20.96 9.26
N ARG A 107 2.68 -19.90 8.58
CA ARG A 107 3.51 -18.86 9.21
C ARG A 107 2.81 -18.15 10.37
N ALA A 108 1.50 -18.03 10.32
CA ALA A 108 0.74 -17.41 11.40
C ALA A 108 0.57 -18.36 12.60
N THR A 109 0.69 -19.68 12.42
CA THR A 109 0.72 -20.63 13.56
C THR A 109 2.06 -20.66 14.26
N GLU A 110 3.16 -20.42 13.53
CA GLU A 110 4.50 -20.22 14.10
C GLU A 110 4.65 -18.83 14.73
N LEU A 111 3.90 -17.85 14.22
CA LEU A 111 3.82 -16.48 14.71
C LEU A 111 2.56 -16.24 15.56
N ASN A 112 1.98 -17.30 16.14
CA ASN A 112 0.90 -17.10 17.10
C ASN A 112 1.35 -16.03 18.09
N PRO A 113 0.76 -14.80 18.06
CA PRO A 113 1.27 -13.75 18.89
C PRO A 113 1.17 -14.25 20.31
N SER A 114 2.29 -14.20 21.01
CA SER A 114 2.21 -14.21 22.46
C SER A 114 1.18 -13.13 22.83
N GLU A 115 0.43 -13.29 23.90
CA GLU A 115 -0.45 -12.22 24.43
C GLU A 115 0.27 -10.86 24.41
N GLY A 116 1.62 -10.88 24.59
CA GLY A 116 2.47 -9.70 24.50
C GLY A 116 2.53 -9.01 23.13
N GLU A 117 2.42 -9.69 21.99
CA GLU A 117 2.40 -9.02 20.68
C GLU A 117 1.07 -8.33 20.42
N PHE A 118 -0.04 -8.98 20.72
CA PHE A 118 -1.37 -8.38 20.63
C PHE A 118 -1.50 -7.19 21.61
N GLY A 119 -1.04 -7.35 22.85
CA GLY A 119 -1.07 -6.28 23.87
C GLY A 119 -0.28 -5.03 23.49
N ARG A 120 0.73 -5.15 22.63
CA ARG A 120 1.51 -4.00 22.13
C ARG A 120 0.92 -3.29 20.93
N GLN A 121 -0.15 -3.80 20.31
CA GLN A 121 -0.70 -3.23 19.07
C GLN A 121 -1.08 -1.75 19.21
N MET A 122 -1.71 -1.36 20.31
CA MET A 122 -2.10 0.05 20.52
C MET A 122 -0.89 0.98 20.70
N ASP A 123 0.19 0.51 21.33
CA ASP A 123 1.43 1.28 21.43
C ASP A 123 2.16 1.36 20.08
N GLU A 124 2.08 0.30 19.27
CA GLU A 124 2.58 0.31 17.90
C GLU A 124 1.78 1.28 17.02
N LEU A 125 0.46 1.37 17.21
CA LEU A 125 -0.39 2.33 16.52
C LEU A 125 -0.02 3.77 16.86
N LYS A 126 0.19 4.09 18.13
CA LYS A 126 0.64 5.43 18.58
C LYS A 126 2.00 5.79 17.97
N ARG A 127 2.95 4.86 18.01
CA ARG A 127 4.27 5.06 17.38
C ARG A 127 4.18 5.26 15.87
N GLY A 128 3.28 4.51 15.21
CA GLY A 128 2.98 4.70 13.79
C GLY A 128 2.40 6.08 13.51
N ALA A 129 1.53 6.59 14.38
CA ALA A 129 0.96 7.93 14.26
C ALA A 129 2.05 9.02 14.37
N ASP A 130 2.94 8.93 15.36
CA ASP A 130 4.08 9.84 15.51
C ASP A 130 4.97 9.83 14.26
N ALA A 131 5.28 8.64 13.72
CA ALA A 131 6.09 8.49 12.53
C ALA A 131 5.39 9.06 11.29
N ALA A 132 4.08 8.81 11.11
CA ALA A 132 3.29 9.35 10.01
C ALA A 132 3.27 10.88 10.01
N HIS A 133 3.02 11.49 11.16
CA HIS A 133 3.05 12.95 11.31
C HIS A 133 4.43 13.53 11.00
N ALA A 134 5.48 12.91 11.51
CA ALA A 134 6.86 13.33 11.23
C ALA A 134 7.20 13.24 9.73
N LEU A 135 6.62 12.27 8.99
CA LEU A 135 6.77 12.11 7.54
C LEU A 135 5.83 13.01 6.73
N GLY A 136 4.85 13.67 7.36
CA GLY A 136 3.95 14.63 6.70
C GLY A 136 2.65 14.03 6.18
N THR A 137 2.21 12.91 6.74
CA THR A 137 0.89 12.31 6.51
C THR A 137 0.18 12.04 7.83
N ASN A 138 -1.14 11.84 7.77
CA ASN A 138 -1.91 11.32 8.90
C ASN A 138 -2.57 9.98 8.59
N LYS A 139 -2.12 9.28 7.53
CA LYS A 139 -2.69 8.01 7.09
C LYS A 139 -1.80 6.85 7.48
N LEU A 140 -2.38 5.83 8.11
CA LEU A 140 -1.72 4.58 8.43
C LEU A 140 -2.45 3.42 7.78
N ARG A 141 -1.75 2.61 6.98
CA ARG A 141 -2.29 1.34 6.50
C ARG A 141 -2.42 0.36 7.66
N ILE A 142 -3.56 -0.34 7.73
CA ILE A 142 -3.86 -1.36 8.73
C ILE A 142 -4.52 -2.58 8.10
N PHE A 143 -4.70 -3.64 8.90
CA PHE A 143 -5.32 -4.90 8.48
C PHE A 143 -6.43 -5.34 9.43
N THR A 144 -7.03 -6.53 9.15
CA THR A 144 -8.16 -7.09 9.88
C THR A 144 -7.86 -8.47 10.45
N PHE A 145 -6.68 -8.63 11.01
CA PHE A 145 -6.13 -9.88 11.53
C PHE A 145 -5.95 -10.96 10.45
N ASN A 146 -5.05 -11.90 10.72
CA ASN A 146 -4.76 -13.00 9.81
C ASN A 146 -6.00 -13.87 9.59
N ARG A 147 -6.18 -14.30 8.34
CA ARG A 147 -7.37 -14.99 7.87
C ARG A 147 -7.62 -16.31 8.58
N VAL A 148 -8.83 -16.50 9.05
CA VAL A 148 -9.37 -17.77 9.56
C VAL A 148 -10.17 -18.47 8.45
N ALA A 149 -10.54 -19.75 8.69
CA ALA A 149 -11.29 -20.54 7.70
C ALA A 149 -12.67 -19.92 7.38
N ASP A 150 -13.32 -19.37 8.36
CA ASP A 150 -14.61 -18.66 8.22
C ASP A 150 -14.55 -17.32 8.95
N PRO A 151 -14.25 -16.21 8.25
CA PRO A 151 -14.15 -14.88 8.83
C PRO A 151 -15.42 -14.38 9.53
N ASP A 152 -16.60 -14.89 9.15
CA ASP A 152 -17.87 -14.48 9.73
C ASP A 152 -17.96 -14.88 11.21
N THR A 153 -17.29 -15.96 11.59
CA THR A 153 -17.27 -16.45 13.00
C THR A 153 -16.58 -15.52 13.99
N ILE A 154 -15.72 -14.63 13.49
CA ILE A 154 -14.96 -13.68 14.32
C ILE A 154 -15.21 -12.22 13.93
N PHE A 155 -16.15 -11.97 13.03
CA PHE A 155 -16.40 -10.64 12.47
C PHE A 155 -16.69 -9.58 13.54
N ASP A 156 -17.56 -9.89 14.49
CA ASP A 156 -17.92 -8.94 15.55
C ASP A 156 -16.72 -8.59 16.45
N ARG A 157 -15.82 -9.54 16.66
CA ARG A 157 -14.58 -9.30 17.42
C ARG A 157 -13.63 -8.39 16.65
N ILE A 158 -13.53 -8.56 15.32
CA ILE A 158 -12.74 -7.67 14.46
C ILE A 158 -13.30 -6.25 14.54
N VAL A 159 -14.62 -6.08 14.44
CA VAL A 159 -15.29 -4.78 14.56
C VAL A 159 -15.03 -4.15 15.94
N GLU A 160 -15.09 -4.93 17.03
CA GLU A 160 -14.78 -4.45 18.38
C GLU A 160 -13.34 -3.94 18.48
N GLU A 161 -12.36 -4.69 17.96
CA GLU A 161 -10.95 -4.27 17.99
C GLU A 161 -10.70 -3.02 17.12
N LEU A 162 -11.36 -2.92 15.98
CA LEU A 162 -11.28 -1.70 15.14
C LEU A 162 -11.86 -0.47 15.88
N HIS A 163 -12.95 -0.63 16.63
CA HIS A 163 -13.47 0.48 17.46
C HIS A 163 -12.46 0.92 18.52
N LYS A 164 -11.73 -0.01 19.17
CA LYS A 164 -10.65 0.32 20.11
C LYS A 164 -9.52 1.09 19.41
N ALA A 165 -9.11 0.63 18.22
CA ALA A 165 -8.10 1.30 17.43
C ALA A 165 -8.54 2.72 16.98
N LEU A 166 -9.83 2.90 16.64
CA LEU A 166 -10.39 4.19 16.24
C LEU A 166 -10.42 5.21 17.39
N VAL A 167 -10.56 4.77 18.65
CA VAL A 167 -10.38 5.66 19.81
C VAL A 167 -8.96 6.23 19.81
N VAL A 168 -7.95 5.36 19.67
CA VAL A 168 -6.55 5.79 19.60
C VAL A 168 -6.29 6.67 18.37
N ALA A 169 -6.84 6.30 17.20
CA ALA A 169 -6.70 7.10 15.98
C ALA A 169 -7.27 8.52 16.14
N LYS A 170 -8.38 8.66 16.86
CA LYS A 170 -8.96 9.96 17.19
C LYS A 170 -8.06 10.77 18.11
N GLU A 171 -7.51 10.16 19.14
CA GLU A 171 -6.60 10.81 20.10
C GLU A 171 -5.29 11.25 19.42
N GLN A 172 -4.80 10.46 18.47
CA GLN A 172 -3.57 10.72 17.74
C GLN A 172 -3.79 11.53 16.45
N ASP A 173 -5.00 11.93 16.13
CA ASP A 173 -5.38 12.66 14.90
C ASP A 173 -4.91 11.98 13.60
N VAL A 174 -5.10 10.67 13.49
CA VAL A 174 -4.76 9.88 12.30
C VAL A 174 -6.00 9.21 11.70
N VAL A 175 -5.85 8.78 10.47
CA VAL A 175 -6.83 8.00 9.70
C VAL A 175 -6.28 6.59 9.51
N LEU A 176 -7.06 5.60 9.91
CA LEU A 176 -6.76 4.19 9.69
C LEU A 176 -7.26 3.80 8.29
N VAL A 177 -6.36 3.35 7.45
CA VAL A 177 -6.67 2.98 6.07
C VAL A 177 -6.54 1.46 5.94
N VAL A 178 -7.67 0.76 6.07
CA VAL A 178 -7.68 -0.71 6.03
C VAL A 178 -7.48 -1.21 4.62
N GLU A 179 -6.50 -2.08 4.42
CA GLU A 179 -6.26 -2.78 3.17
C GLU A 179 -7.10 -4.06 3.12
N ASN A 180 -7.79 -4.29 1.99
CA ASN A 180 -8.28 -5.62 1.70
C ASN A 180 -7.09 -6.50 1.30
N GLU A 181 -6.78 -7.48 2.15
CA GLU A 181 -5.58 -8.33 2.04
C GLU A 181 -5.99 -9.80 2.09
N HIS A 182 -5.61 -10.58 1.06
CA HIS A 182 -6.01 -11.99 0.92
C HIS A 182 -5.59 -12.86 2.11
N SER A 183 -4.53 -12.49 2.80
CA SER A 183 -4.06 -13.19 4.00
C SER A 183 -4.75 -12.73 5.29
N CYS A 184 -5.68 -11.76 5.20
CA CYS A 184 -6.45 -11.21 6.33
C CYS A 184 -7.96 -11.51 6.18
N ASN A 185 -8.73 -11.21 7.24
CA ASN A 185 -10.16 -11.52 7.28
C ASN A 185 -11.03 -10.58 6.43
N THR A 186 -10.45 -9.52 5.86
CA THR A 186 -11.09 -8.67 4.86
C THR A 186 -10.22 -8.72 3.61
N ALA A 187 -10.55 -9.55 2.64
CA ALA A 187 -9.78 -9.81 1.42
C ALA A 187 -10.49 -9.30 0.16
N THR A 188 -11.81 -9.41 0.13
CA THR A 188 -12.64 -9.17 -1.06
C THR A 188 -13.44 -7.88 -0.96
N GLY A 189 -14.05 -7.44 -2.06
CA GLY A 189 -14.98 -6.31 -2.07
C GLY A 189 -16.23 -6.59 -1.24
N THR A 190 -16.75 -7.82 -1.29
CA THR A 190 -17.88 -8.26 -0.47
C THR A 190 -17.57 -8.13 1.04
N GLU A 191 -16.42 -8.64 1.48
CA GLU A 191 -15.99 -8.55 2.89
C GLU A 191 -15.72 -7.09 3.30
N THR A 192 -15.11 -6.32 2.40
CA THR A 192 -14.88 -4.88 2.61
C THR A 192 -16.19 -4.11 2.76
N ALA A 193 -17.16 -4.31 1.87
CA ALA A 193 -18.47 -3.67 1.97
C ALA A 193 -19.17 -4.02 3.30
N LYS A 194 -19.08 -5.28 3.73
CA LYS A 194 -19.60 -5.73 5.04
C LYS A 194 -18.93 -4.98 6.19
N LEU A 195 -17.59 -4.85 6.18
CA LEU A 195 -16.84 -4.14 7.20
C LEU A 195 -17.26 -2.67 7.29
N PHE A 196 -17.28 -1.96 6.16
CA PHE A 196 -17.62 -0.54 6.10
C PHE A 196 -19.12 -0.27 6.38
N LYS A 197 -19.97 -1.27 6.23
CA LYS A 197 -21.35 -1.22 6.70
C LYS A 197 -21.46 -1.29 8.23
N ALA A 198 -20.60 -2.07 8.87
CA ALA A 198 -20.57 -2.22 10.34
C ALA A 198 -19.86 -1.04 11.03
N VAL A 199 -18.72 -0.57 10.49
CA VAL A 199 -17.91 0.51 11.08
C VAL A 199 -18.13 1.82 10.32
N LYS A 200 -18.92 2.74 10.91
CA LYS A 200 -19.32 4.00 10.27
C LYS A 200 -18.37 5.18 10.54
N ASP A 201 -17.37 5.00 11.40
CA ASP A 201 -16.44 6.07 11.74
C ASP A 201 -15.67 6.53 10.49
N HIS A 202 -15.64 7.85 10.24
CA HIS A 202 -14.96 8.48 9.10
C HIS A 202 -13.43 8.39 9.17
N ARG A 203 -12.88 8.03 10.33
CA ARG A 203 -11.43 7.77 10.48
C ARG A 203 -11.02 6.37 10.03
N LEU A 204 -11.97 5.49 9.72
CA LEU A 204 -11.68 4.25 9.02
C LEU A 204 -11.90 4.47 7.53
N MET A 205 -10.85 4.45 6.75
CA MET A 205 -10.87 4.58 5.30
C MET A 205 -10.35 3.29 4.65
N HIS A 206 -10.44 3.19 3.35
CA HIS A 206 -10.09 2.00 2.59
C HIS A 206 -8.83 2.22 1.74
N ASN A 207 -7.90 1.27 1.81
CA ASN A 207 -6.88 1.04 0.81
C ASN A 207 -7.39 -0.08 -0.11
N TRP A 208 -7.90 0.29 -1.28
CA TRP A 208 -8.38 -0.69 -2.25
C TRP A 208 -7.22 -1.36 -2.97
N ASP A 209 -7.12 -2.68 -2.85
CA ASP A 209 -6.17 -3.51 -3.58
C ASP A 209 -6.92 -4.52 -4.47
N PRO A 210 -7.03 -4.26 -5.79
CA PRO A 210 -7.68 -5.18 -6.72
C PRO A 210 -6.94 -6.51 -6.87
N GLY A 211 -5.60 -6.53 -6.71
CA GLY A 211 -4.80 -7.75 -6.76
C GLY A 211 -5.12 -8.68 -5.59
N ASN A 212 -5.23 -8.15 -4.38
CA ASN A 212 -5.63 -8.92 -3.20
C ASN A 212 -7.08 -9.40 -3.30
N CYS A 213 -7.99 -8.59 -3.89
CA CYS A 213 -9.36 -9.00 -4.16
C CYS A 213 -9.41 -10.19 -5.13
N PHE A 214 -8.61 -10.14 -6.20
CA PHE A 214 -8.48 -11.22 -7.18
C PHE A 214 -7.92 -12.50 -6.54
N GLU A 215 -6.86 -12.40 -5.75
CA GLU A 215 -6.27 -13.53 -5.00
C GLU A 215 -7.26 -14.08 -3.96
N GLY A 216 -8.13 -13.24 -3.39
CA GLY A 216 -9.24 -13.61 -2.52
C GLY A 216 -10.37 -14.33 -3.23
N GLY A 217 -10.31 -14.47 -4.57
CA GLY A 217 -11.27 -15.23 -5.38
C GLY A 217 -12.49 -14.44 -5.84
N GLU A 218 -12.46 -13.11 -5.78
CA GLU A 218 -13.54 -12.26 -6.29
C GLU A 218 -13.05 -11.39 -7.46
N GLU A 219 -13.91 -11.21 -8.48
CA GLU A 219 -13.63 -10.31 -9.62
C GLU A 219 -13.54 -8.87 -9.13
N PRO A 220 -12.35 -8.19 -9.23
CA PRO A 220 -12.16 -6.88 -8.64
C PRO A 220 -12.98 -5.78 -9.32
N PHE A 221 -13.10 -5.84 -10.66
CA PHE A 221 -13.81 -4.86 -11.46
C PHE A 221 -14.60 -5.55 -12.59
N PRO A 222 -15.89 -5.20 -12.80
CA PRO A 222 -16.65 -4.20 -12.04
C PRO A 222 -17.26 -4.73 -10.73
N LYS A 223 -17.35 -6.05 -10.55
CA LYS A 223 -18.21 -6.70 -9.56
C LYS A 223 -17.91 -6.25 -8.11
N ALA A 224 -16.69 -6.43 -7.64
CA ALA A 224 -16.30 -6.04 -6.27
C ALA A 224 -16.32 -4.51 -6.12
N TRP A 225 -15.80 -3.80 -7.13
CA TRP A 225 -15.79 -2.34 -7.16
C TRP A 225 -17.16 -1.72 -6.91
N ASP A 226 -18.21 -2.21 -7.57
CA ASP A 226 -19.58 -1.68 -7.46
C ASP A 226 -20.19 -1.83 -6.06
N MET A 227 -19.64 -2.71 -5.22
CA MET A 227 -20.09 -2.90 -3.84
C MET A 227 -19.43 -1.95 -2.84
N LEU A 228 -18.32 -1.28 -3.21
CA LEU A 228 -17.54 -0.46 -2.31
C LEU A 228 -18.19 0.91 -2.06
N ASP A 229 -18.00 1.45 -0.86
CA ASP A 229 -18.23 2.87 -0.59
C ASP A 229 -17.03 3.69 -1.11
N HIS A 230 -17.10 4.12 -2.37
CA HIS A 230 -16.03 4.80 -3.07
C HIS A 230 -15.58 6.09 -2.36
N LYS A 231 -16.45 6.73 -1.56
CA LYS A 231 -16.11 7.93 -0.78
C LYS A 231 -15.15 7.60 0.38
N ARG A 232 -15.05 6.34 0.74
CA ARG A 232 -14.16 5.83 1.79
C ARG A 232 -12.80 5.36 1.25
N ILE A 233 -12.57 5.36 -0.06
CA ILE A 233 -11.28 4.98 -0.66
C ILE A 233 -10.30 6.14 -0.52
N ALA A 234 -9.31 6.01 0.36
CA ALA A 234 -8.29 7.01 0.63
C ALA A 234 -6.96 6.71 -0.08
N HIS A 235 -6.74 5.46 -0.44
CA HIS A 235 -5.55 4.95 -1.11
C HIS A 235 -5.90 3.76 -2.00
N ILE A 236 -5.06 3.50 -3.01
CA ILE A 236 -5.21 2.34 -3.89
C ILE A 236 -3.84 1.71 -4.11
N HIS A 237 -3.73 0.40 -3.91
CA HIS A 237 -2.60 -0.38 -4.38
C HIS A 237 -2.86 -0.87 -5.80
N LEU A 238 -1.84 -0.82 -6.63
CA LEU A 238 -1.88 -1.28 -8.01
C LEU A 238 -1.03 -2.54 -8.14
N LYS A 239 -1.71 -3.67 -8.30
CA LYS A 239 -1.11 -5.00 -8.35
C LYS A 239 -1.93 -5.89 -9.27
N ASP A 240 -1.31 -6.52 -10.25
CA ASP A 240 -1.99 -7.34 -11.25
C ASP A 240 -1.61 -8.80 -11.15
N ALA A 241 -2.53 -9.68 -11.53
CA ALA A 241 -2.39 -11.12 -11.43
C ALA A 241 -3.10 -11.84 -12.58
N ALA A 242 -2.64 -13.06 -12.89
CA ALA A 242 -3.33 -14.00 -13.75
C ALA A 242 -3.26 -15.40 -13.12
N GLY A 243 -4.41 -16.02 -12.88
CA GLY A 243 -4.50 -17.24 -12.10
C GLY A 243 -3.87 -17.07 -10.71
N LYS A 244 -2.79 -17.82 -10.41
CA LYS A 244 -2.04 -17.71 -9.14
C LYS A 244 -0.71 -16.97 -9.26
N ALA A 245 -0.49 -16.24 -10.33
CA ALA A 245 0.80 -15.60 -10.60
C ALA A 245 0.63 -14.09 -10.70
N TRP A 246 1.46 -13.35 -9.94
CA TRP A 246 1.58 -11.91 -10.09
C TRP A 246 2.12 -11.56 -11.49
N LYS A 247 1.61 -10.50 -12.08
CA LYS A 247 1.95 -10.03 -13.42
C LYS A 247 2.31 -8.54 -13.39
N PRO A 248 3.06 -8.05 -14.39
CA PRO A 248 3.14 -6.61 -14.63
C PRO A 248 1.73 -6.03 -14.85
N ILE A 249 1.49 -4.80 -14.45
CA ILE A 249 0.19 -4.15 -14.63
C ILE A 249 -0.21 -4.18 -16.13
N GLY A 250 -1.43 -4.61 -16.38
CA GLY A 250 -2.00 -4.73 -17.73
C GLY A 250 -1.61 -5.99 -18.50
N ALA A 251 -0.80 -6.88 -17.88
CA ALA A 251 -0.49 -8.21 -18.40
C ALA A 251 -1.22 -9.33 -17.64
N GLY A 252 -2.00 -9.00 -16.62
CA GLY A 252 -2.85 -9.92 -15.87
C GLY A 252 -4.29 -9.96 -16.38
N GLU A 253 -5.18 -10.39 -15.49
CA GLU A 253 -6.61 -10.59 -15.76
C GLU A 253 -7.48 -9.49 -15.15
N ILE A 254 -6.90 -8.54 -14.39
CA ILE A 254 -7.64 -7.47 -13.73
C ILE A 254 -7.94 -6.36 -14.75
N ASP A 255 -9.20 -5.93 -14.88
CA ASP A 255 -9.60 -4.83 -15.77
C ASP A 255 -9.22 -3.47 -15.19
N PHE A 256 -7.94 -3.13 -15.25
CA PHE A 256 -7.43 -1.82 -14.86
C PHE A 256 -7.93 -0.69 -15.78
N ILE A 257 -8.23 -0.97 -17.06
CA ILE A 257 -8.76 0.06 -17.97
C ILE A 257 -10.13 0.51 -17.49
N GLY A 258 -11.04 -0.45 -17.22
CA GLY A 258 -12.36 -0.14 -16.67
C GLY A 258 -12.27 0.56 -15.31
N GLN A 259 -11.40 0.08 -14.41
CA GLN A 259 -11.22 0.68 -13.10
C GLN A 259 -10.69 2.12 -13.18
N PHE A 260 -9.69 2.42 -14.02
CA PHE A 260 -9.18 3.78 -14.18
C PHE A 260 -10.21 4.72 -14.82
N LYS A 261 -11.07 4.24 -15.75
CA LYS A 261 -12.20 5.02 -16.25
C LYS A 261 -13.18 5.38 -15.14
N ALA A 262 -13.55 4.41 -14.30
CA ALA A 262 -14.41 4.67 -13.13
C ALA A 262 -13.79 5.67 -12.15
N LEU A 263 -12.48 5.57 -11.88
CA LEU A 263 -11.74 6.52 -11.04
C LEU A 263 -11.73 7.93 -11.63
N LYS A 264 -11.59 8.06 -12.94
CA LYS A 264 -11.64 9.34 -13.66
C LYS A 264 -13.04 9.97 -13.58
N ASP A 265 -14.09 9.18 -13.82
CA ASP A 265 -15.49 9.62 -13.80
C ASP A 265 -15.89 10.12 -12.39
N MET A 266 -15.46 9.43 -11.34
CA MET A 266 -15.70 9.86 -9.96
C MET A 266 -14.74 10.96 -9.47
N LYS A 267 -13.81 11.41 -10.30
CA LYS A 267 -12.77 12.41 -9.96
C LYS A 267 -11.97 12.02 -8.71
N TYR A 268 -11.52 10.77 -8.67
CA TYR A 268 -10.73 10.29 -7.55
C TYR A 268 -9.52 11.17 -7.31
N SER A 269 -9.32 11.62 -6.07
CA SER A 269 -8.27 12.56 -5.67
C SER A 269 -7.32 12.00 -4.62
N GLY A 270 -7.48 10.74 -4.24
CA GLY A 270 -6.59 10.03 -3.32
C GLY A 270 -5.23 9.71 -3.94
N THR A 271 -4.42 8.98 -3.22
CA THR A 271 -3.10 8.51 -3.67
C THR A 271 -3.19 7.08 -4.18
N MET A 272 -2.27 6.70 -5.06
CA MET A 272 -2.11 5.33 -5.57
C MET A 272 -0.65 4.94 -5.52
N SER A 273 -0.37 3.70 -5.16
CA SER A 273 0.99 3.15 -5.18
C SER A 273 1.04 1.84 -5.95
N LEU A 274 2.02 1.72 -6.85
CA LEU A 274 2.36 0.42 -7.39
C LEU A 274 2.91 -0.46 -6.26
N GLU A 275 2.36 -1.65 -6.09
CA GLU A 275 2.88 -2.71 -5.23
C GLU A 275 3.36 -3.88 -6.10
N THR A 276 4.65 -3.91 -6.43
CA THR A 276 5.21 -4.87 -7.38
C THR A 276 5.46 -6.23 -6.73
N HIS A 277 4.45 -7.05 -6.59
CA HIS A 277 4.65 -8.46 -6.21
C HIS A 277 5.19 -9.33 -7.35
N TYR A 278 5.02 -8.89 -8.59
CA TYR A 278 5.63 -9.52 -9.75
C TYR A 278 7.15 -9.57 -9.62
N ARG A 279 7.73 -10.68 -10.04
CA ARG A 279 9.19 -10.82 -10.21
C ARG A 279 9.47 -11.45 -11.56
N ASN A 280 10.30 -10.77 -12.36
CA ASN A 280 10.73 -11.24 -13.67
C ASN A 280 11.63 -12.49 -13.56
N ALA A 281 12.02 -13.06 -14.70
CA ALA A 281 12.82 -14.29 -14.74
C ALA A 281 14.16 -14.16 -13.98
N ALA A 282 14.76 -12.96 -13.94
CA ALA A 282 15.99 -12.69 -13.19
C ALA A 282 15.72 -12.45 -11.70
N ARG A 283 14.45 -12.35 -11.27
CA ARG A 283 14.01 -11.97 -9.93
C ARG A 283 14.55 -10.61 -9.45
N ASP A 284 14.87 -9.73 -10.41
CA ASP A 284 15.35 -8.40 -10.17
C ASP A 284 14.17 -7.48 -9.77
N ALA A 285 14.23 -6.92 -8.57
CA ALA A 285 13.15 -6.10 -8.02
C ALA A 285 12.99 -4.77 -8.79
N TYR A 286 14.10 -4.11 -9.10
CA TYR A 286 14.10 -2.86 -9.87
C TYR A 286 13.52 -3.08 -11.26
N ALA A 287 14.06 -4.05 -12.01
CA ALA A 287 13.58 -4.35 -13.36
C ALA A 287 12.12 -4.79 -13.38
N SER A 288 11.69 -5.61 -12.40
CA SER A 288 10.29 -6.02 -12.27
C SER A 288 9.35 -4.82 -12.01
N SER A 289 9.79 -3.87 -11.19
CA SER A 289 9.03 -2.63 -10.92
C SER A 289 9.00 -1.72 -12.14
N VAL A 290 10.08 -1.67 -12.92
CA VAL A 290 10.12 -0.95 -14.23
C VAL A 290 9.09 -1.59 -15.18
N GLU A 291 9.10 -2.90 -15.37
CA GLU A 291 8.15 -3.61 -16.23
C GLU A 291 6.69 -3.36 -15.81
N SER A 292 6.40 -3.40 -14.51
CA SER A 292 5.06 -3.10 -13.99
C SER A 292 4.65 -1.64 -14.18
N MET A 293 5.56 -0.70 -13.99
CA MET A 293 5.28 0.73 -14.18
C MET A 293 5.08 1.06 -15.66
N ASP A 294 5.89 0.50 -16.56
CA ASP A 294 5.71 0.63 -18.01
C ASP A 294 4.35 0.09 -18.45
N GLY A 295 3.95 -1.06 -17.89
CA GLY A 295 2.61 -1.64 -18.09
C GLY A 295 1.49 -0.73 -17.61
N LEU A 296 1.64 -0.14 -16.41
CA LEU A 296 0.68 0.83 -15.86
C LEU A 296 0.51 2.04 -16.79
N PHE A 297 1.60 2.64 -17.26
CA PHE A 297 1.50 3.74 -18.22
C PHE A 297 0.87 3.30 -19.55
N GLY A 298 1.12 2.07 -19.99
CA GLY A 298 0.44 1.47 -21.13
C GLY A 298 -1.08 1.35 -20.95
N VAL A 299 -1.55 1.08 -19.74
CA VAL A 299 -2.98 1.10 -19.36
C VAL A 299 -3.52 2.53 -19.34
N LEU A 300 -2.81 3.46 -18.68
CA LEU A 300 -3.24 4.86 -18.54
C LEU A 300 -3.41 5.57 -19.89
N LYS A 301 -2.60 5.25 -20.91
CA LYS A 301 -2.74 5.77 -22.29
C LYS A 301 -4.07 5.36 -22.96
N LYS A 302 -4.79 4.36 -22.42
CA LYS A 302 -6.08 3.86 -22.97
C LYS A 302 -7.30 4.42 -22.22
N VAL A 303 -7.11 5.25 -21.19
CA VAL A 303 -8.10 5.87 -20.31
C VAL A 303 -8.31 7.35 -20.67
#